data_ef2b2757e1e4920cc716e035bb47327d
#
_entry.id   ef2b2757e1e4920cc716e035bb47327d
#
_cell.length_a   1.000
_cell.length_b   1.000
_cell.length_c   1.000
_cell.angle_alpha   90.00
_cell.angle_beta   90.00
_cell.angle_gamma   90.00
#
_symmetry.space_group_name_H-M   'P 1'
#
loop_
_entity.id
_entity.type
_entity.pdbx_description
1 polymer ?
#
loop_
_entity_poly.entity_id
_entity_poly.type
_entity_poly.pdbx_seq_one_letter_code
_entity_poly.pdbx_strand_id
1 'polypeptide(L)'
;MRAIHQLVAGYANGDAISNEARVFRDLFRSWGYESQIYSEQRRILPELRGDARDLASSREDFRPDDVVLLHLSMGSDVNEQFPALPGRKAILYHNITPAEYFRGIQEPTAHLLARGRQQVRALAGSAKVVMADSRFNADELTGMGYAAPQVLPLMLDFSQLRGRADRAVQRRYRDGLTNILFVGRCAPNKRIEDLLNAFYYFQNYVQPASRLIHVGSTAGMEQYHALLLSRQRELQLKNVQFAGSVTQAELNAYYSVARVFLCLSDHEGFCIPLLEAMTHDVPVVAYAAGAVPETLDGAGVLVREKHFDVIAETLGRVADDEALRAAIVVGQRERLARYERQDLAGDLRRHLAPLLA
;
A
#
# COMPACT_ATOMS: atom_id res chain seq x y z
N MET A 1 22.36 -15.75 21.54
CA MET A 1 22.14 -14.35 21.16
C MET A 1 20.65 -14.14 21.17
N ARG A 2 20.13 -12.99 21.66
CA ARG A 2 18.68 -12.70 21.59
C ARG A 2 18.27 -12.45 20.16
N ALA A 3 17.06 -12.85 19.79
CA ALA A 3 16.54 -12.67 18.46
C ALA A 3 15.33 -11.73 18.41
N ILE A 4 15.11 -11.10 17.26
CA ILE A 4 13.86 -10.40 16.90
C ILE A 4 13.36 -11.08 15.65
N HIS A 5 12.40 -11.96 15.81
CA HIS A 5 11.80 -12.72 14.71
C HIS A 5 10.53 -12.05 14.20
N GLN A 6 10.24 -12.20 12.92
CA GLN A 6 9.11 -11.56 12.26
C GLN A 6 8.16 -12.61 11.70
N LEU A 7 6.87 -12.38 11.87
CA LEU A 7 5.81 -13.21 11.32
C LEU A 7 5.04 -12.40 10.28
N VAL A 8 4.85 -12.95 9.09
CA VAL A 8 4.10 -12.33 7.99
C VAL A 8 3.03 -13.29 7.46
N ALA A 9 1.87 -12.77 7.07
CA ALA A 9 0.77 -13.58 6.54
C ALA A 9 1.07 -14.22 5.19
N GLY A 10 2.00 -13.66 4.43
CA GLY A 10 2.51 -14.16 3.16
C GLY A 10 3.84 -13.49 2.83
N TYR A 11 4.66 -14.09 1.94
CA TYR A 11 5.98 -13.57 1.60
C TYR A 11 6.21 -13.61 0.10
N ALA A 12 6.26 -12.44 -0.53
CA ALA A 12 6.29 -12.28 -1.97
C ALA A 12 7.18 -11.12 -2.43
N ASN A 13 7.61 -11.15 -3.69
CA ASN A 13 8.28 -10.02 -4.32
C ASN A 13 7.26 -8.93 -4.71
N GLY A 14 7.66 -7.66 -4.57
CA GLY A 14 6.79 -6.53 -4.90
C GLY A 14 5.62 -6.28 -3.92
N ASP A 15 5.59 -7.04 -2.81
CA ASP A 15 4.65 -6.82 -1.72
C ASP A 15 5.27 -5.89 -0.67
N ALA A 16 4.54 -4.83 -0.30
CA ALA A 16 5.03 -3.79 0.60
C ALA A 16 5.45 -4.34 1.97
N ILE A 17 4.64 -5.26 2.54
CA ILE A 17 4.89 -5.83 3.87
C ILE A 17 6.08 -6.78 3.85
N SER A 18 6.20 -7.58 2.79
CA SER A 18 7.37 -8.44 2.58
C SER A 18 8.66 -7.62 2.44
N ASN A 19 8.60 -6.48 1.74
CA ASN A 19 9.74 -5.57 1.60
C ASN A 19 10.09 -4.92 2.94
N GLU A 20 9.10 -4.44 3.69
CA GLU A 20 9.34 -3.87 5.03
C GLU A 20 9.91 -4.90 6.00
N ALA A 21 9.43 -6.13 5.99
CA ALA A 21 9.98 -7.21 6.82
C ALA A 21 11.47 -7.48 6.50
N ARG A 22 11.89 -7.35 5.23
CA ARG A 22 13.32 -7.43 4.85
C ARG A 22 14.11 -6.25 5.42
N VAL A 23 13.59 -5.02 5.29
CA VAL A 23 14.22 -3.82 5.87
C VAL A 23 14.36 -3.98 7.39
N PHE A 24 13.32 -4.42 8.07
CA PHE A 24 13.36 -4.66 9.51
C PHE A 24 14.34 -5.76 9.90
N ARG A 25 14.42 -6.85 9.16
CA ARG A 25 15.41 -7.91 9.38
C ARG A 25 16.83 -7.37 9.34
N ASP A 26 17.14 -6.54 8.36
CA ASP A 26 18.47 -5.98 8.19
C ASP A 26 18.77 -4.96 9.32
N LEU A 27 17.78 -4.15 9.73
CA LEU A 27 17.89 -3.27 10.89
C LEU A 27 18.13 -4.06 12.19
N PHE A 28 17.36 -5.10 12.46
CA PHE A 28 17.53 -5.91 13.68
C PHE A 28 18.91 -6.57 13.72
N ARG A 29 19.40 -7.04 12.59
CA ARG A 29 20.77 -7.58 12.48
C ARG A 29 21.83 -6.50 12.71
N SER A 30 21.61 -5.29 12.20
CA SER A 30 22.53 -4.15 12.45
C SER A 30 22.56 -3.73 13.93
N TRP A 31 21.48 -3.99 14.69
CA TRP A 31 21.41 -3.76 16.13
C TRP A 31 22.03 -4.91 16.97
N GLY A 32 22.54 -5.97 16.31
CA GLY A 32 23.19 -7.11 16.96
C GLY A 32 22.23 -8.24 17.37
N TYR A 33 21.00 -8.28 16.84
CA TYR A 33 20.05 -9.37 17.05
C TYR A 33 20.09 -10.36 15.89
N GLU A 34 19.83 -11.63 16.18
CA GLU A 34 19.41 -12.57 15.15
C GLU A 34 18.01 -12.19 14.66
N SER A 35 17.75 -12.33 13.36
CA SER A 35 16.42 -12.05 12.81
C SER A 35 16.12 -12.94 11.62
N GLN A 36 14.94 -13.57 11.67
CA GLN A 36 14.39 -14.39 10.60
C GLN A 36 12.92 -14.00 10.37
N ILE A 37 12.45 -14.25 9.14
CA ILE A 37 11.06 -14.01 8.71
C ILE A 37 10.38 -15.39 8.60
N TYR A 38 9.18 -15.51 9.16
CA TYR A 38 8.38 -16.74 9.15
C TYR A 38 7.01 -16.49 8.54
N SER A 39 6.52 -17.46 7.77
CA SER A 39 5.18 -17.47 7.20
C SER A 39 4.68 -18.91 7.06
N GLU A 40 3.47 -19.09 6.54
CA GLU A 40 3.02 -20.40 6.06
C GLU A 40 3.76 -20.77 4.77
N GLN A 41 4.35 -21.97 4.67
CA GLN A 41 5.13 -22.38 3.50
C GLN A 41 4.38 -22.20 2.17
N ARG A 42 3.08 -22.50 2.15
CA ARG A 42 2.22 -22.34 0.96
C ARG A 42 2.04 -20.88 0.53
N ARG A 43 2.33 -19.91 1.41
CA ARG A 43 2.23 -18.46 1.18
C ARG A 43 3.59 -17.80 0.97
N ILE A 44 4.67 -18.57 0.99
CA ILE A 44 6.00 -18.12 0.59
C ILE A 44 6.17 -18.45 -0.89
N LEU A 45 6.47 -17.46 -1.72
CA LEU A 45 6.79 -17.70 -3.14
C LEU A 45 7.93 -18.73 -3.25
N PRO A 46 7.86 -19.70 -4.19
CA PRO A 46 8.83 -20.77 -4.29
C PRO A 46 10.29 -20.31 -4.31
N GLU A 47 10.58 -19.24 -5.04
CA GLU A 47 11.92 -18.64 -5.16
C GLU A 47 12.39 -17.95 -3.86
N LEU A 48 11.50 -17.66 -2.91
CA LEU A 48 11.80 -17.00 -1.63
C LEU A 48 11.87 -17.98 -0.44
N ARG A 49 11.75 -19.27 -0.65
CA ARG A 49 11.81 -20.29 0.42
C ARG A 49 13.17 -20.40 1.11
N GLY A 50 14.22 -19.84 0.52
CA GLY A 50 15.54 -19.69 1.17
C GLY A 50 15.66 -18.40 2.01
N ASP A 51 14.76 -17.46 1.83
CA ASP A 51 14.78 -16.15 2.50
C ASP A 51 13.81 -16.04 3.69
N ALA A 52 12.70 -16.79 3.66
CA ALA A 52 11.76 -16.93 4.77
C ALA A 52 11.55 -18.39 5.12
N ARG A 53 11.21 -18.68 6.38
CA ARG A 53 11.01 -20.03 6.93
C ARG A 53 9.54 -20.37 7.09
N ASP A 54 9.22 -21.66 7.01
CA ASP A 54 7.90 -22.15 7.38
C ASP A 54 7.73 -22.17 8.91
N LEU A 55 6.72 -21.47 9.41
CA LEU A 55 6.46 -21.38 10.85
C LEU A 55 6.16 -22.74 11.48
N ALA A 56 5.41 -23.60 10.76
CA ALA A 56 4.96 -24.89 11.31
C ALA A 56 6.12 -25.83 11.64
N SER A 57 7.18 -25.81 10.81
CA SER A 57 8.37 -26.63 10.99
C SER A 57 9.50 -25.96 11.77
N SER A 58 9.33 -24.72 12.22
CA SER A 58 10.39 -23.91 12.84
C SER A 58 10.02 -23.39 14.23
N ARG A 59 9.08 -24.04 14.93
CA ARG A 59 8.65 -23.59 16.27
C ARG A 59 9.77 -23.63 17.31
N GLU A 60 10.73 -24.50 17.14
CA GLU A 60 11.89 -24.65 18.03
C GLU A 60 12.90 -23.49 17.90
N ASP A 61 12.77 -22.66 16.87
CA ASP A 61 13.61 -21.47 16.70
C ASP A 61 13.30 -20.38 17.74
N PHE A 62 12.08 -20.38 18.33
CA PHE A 62 11.61 -19.34 19.24
C PHE A 62 11.95 -19.63 20.70
N ARG A 63 12.51 -18.66 21.40
CA ARG A 63 12.91 -18.73 22.82
C ARG A 63 12.15 -17.72 23.67
N PRO A 64 12.03 -17.95 24.98
CA PRO A 64 11.33 -17.00 25.89
C PRO A 64 11.90 -15.58 25.88
N ASP A 65 13.21 -15.44 25.65
CA ASP A 65 13.91 -14.14 25.64
C ASP A 65 13.89 -13.41 24.28
N ASP A 66 13.38 -14.05 23.24
CA ASP A 66 13.27 -13.45 21.92
C ASP A 66 12.10 -12.47 21.86
N VAL A 67 12.14 -11.57 20.87
CA VAL A 67 11.00 -10.74 20.47
C VAL A 67 10.37 -11.34 19.23
N VAL A 68 9.06 -11.46 19.24
CA VAL A 68 8.27 -11.91 18.09
C VAL A 68 7.37 -10.77 17.63
N LEU A 69 7.68 -10.24 16.45
CA LEU A 69 6.92 -9.17 15.80
C LEU A 69 5.97 -9.77 14.75
N LEU A 70 4.68 -9.58 14.91
CA LEU A 70 3.66 -9.94 13.93
C LEU A 70 3.33 -8.76 13.03
N HIS A 71 3.52 -8.92 11.72
CA HIS A 71 2.98 -8.04 10.68
C HIS A 71 1.54 -8.46 10.38
N LEU A 72 0.58 -7.77 10.99
CA LEU A 72 -0.84 -8.11 10.95
C LEU A 72 -1.52 -7.41 9.76
N SER A 73 -1.71 -8.13 8.65
CA SER A 73 -2.16 -7.54 7.37
C SER A 73 -3.29 -8.31 6.67
N MET A 74 -3.52 -9.56 7.06
CA MET A 74 -4.52 -10.43 6.46
C MET A 74 -4.85 -11.60 7.39
N GLY A 75 -5.98 -12.27 7.18
CA GLY A 75 -6.29 -13.52 7.88
C GLY A 75 -5.30 -14.63 7.53
N SER A 76 -4.73 -15.28 8.56
CA SER A 76 -3.73 -16.35 8.39
C SER A 76 -3.65 -17.26 9.60
N ASP A 77 -3.12 -18.46 9.40
CA ASP A 77 -2.82 -19.41 10.49
C ASP A 77 -1.66 -18.89 11.37
N VAL A 78 -0.79 -18.03 10.81
CA VAL A 78 0.29 -17.37 11.54
C VAL A 78 -0.26 -16.49 12.67
N ASN A 79 -1.35 -15.76 12.42
CA ASN A 79 -2.00 -14.90 13.43
C ASN A 79 -2.52 -15.73 14.61
N GLU A 80 -3.08 -16.92 14.35
CA GLU A 80 -3.61 -17.82 15.37
C GLU A 80 -2.52 -18.48 16.20
N GLN A 81 -1.38 -18.76 15.57
CA GLN A 81 -0.22 -19.38 16.25
C GLN A 81 0.57 -18.36 17.09
N PHE A 82 0.54 -17.07 16.72
CA PHE A 82 1.33 -16.00 17.34
C PHE A 82 1.24 -15.96 18.88
N PRO A 83 0.06 -16.00 19.53
CA PRO A 83 -0.03 -15.92 21.00
C PRO A 83 0.68 -17.09 21.70
N ALA A 84 0.68 -18.28 21.10
CA ALA A 84 1.24 -19.49 21.70
C ALA A 84 2.76 -19.66 21.51
N LEU A 85 3.39 -18.85 20.65
CA LEU A 85 4.84 -18.90 20.46
C LEU A 85 5.55 -18.39 21.72
N PRO A 86 6.73 -18.93 22.09
CA PRO A 86 7.58 -18.34 23.09
C PRO A 86 8.02 -16.92 22.71
N GLY A 87 8.46 -16.13 23.72
CA GLY A 87 9.01 -14.81 23.48
C GLY A 87 8.05 -13.64 23.76
N ARG A 88 8.60 -12.44 23.77
CA ARG A 88 7.91 -11.17 24.01
C ARG A 88 7.26 -10.69 22.74
N LYS A 89 6.01 -10.22 22.83
CA LYS A 89 5.15 -9.98 21.67
C LYS A 89 5.07 -8.52 21.27
N ALA A 90 5.22 -8.27 19.97
CA ALA A 90 4.89 -7.01 19.30
C ALA A 90 3.98 -7.26 18.10
N ILE A 91 3.10 -6.32 17.81
CA ILE A 91 2.25 -6.30 16.61
C ILE A 91 2.51 -5.01 15.85
N LEU A 92 2.64 -5.11 14.52
CA LEU A 92 2.57 -4.00 13.59
C LEU A 92 1.37 -4.24 12.65
N TYR A 93 0.39 -3.37 12.72
CA TYR A 93 -0.85 -3.49 11.96
C TYR A 93 -0.78 -2.67 10.66
N HIS A 94 -0.98 -3.35 9.53
CA HIS A 94 -0.91 -2.78 8.18
C HIS A 94 -2.29 -2.56 7.55
N ASN A 95 -3.34 -2.59 8.34
CA ASN A 95 -4.73 -2.60 7.93
C ASN A 95 -5.20 -3.95 7.33
N ILE A 96 -6.46 -4.25 7.56
CA ILE A 96 -7.18 -5.35 6.88
C ILE A 96 -8.44 -4.75 6.25
N THR A 97 -8.43 -4.67 4.94
CA THR A 97 -9.56 -4.14 4.16
C THR A 97 -10.86 -4.82 4.57
N PRO A 98 -11.97 -4.08 4.77
CA PRO A 98 -13.27 -4.65 5.07
C PRO A 98 -13.71 -5.66 4.00
N ALA A 99 -14.22 -6.82 4.44
CA ALA A 99 -14.58 -7.93 3.55
C ALA A 99 -15.74 -7.58 2.59
N GLU A 100 -16.55 -6.61 2.96
CA GLU A 100 -17.72 -6.13 2.23
C GLU A 100 -17.38 -5.70 0.80
N TYR A 101 -16.21 -5.12 0.58
CA TYR A 101 -15.75 -4.74 -0.76
C TYR A 101 -15.63 -5.93 -1.71
N PHE A 102 -15.36 -7.13 -1.18
CA PHE A 102 -15.05 -8.32 -1.99
C PHE A 102 -16.22 -9.30 -2.09
N ARG A 103 -17.29 -9.13 -1.30
CA ARG A 103 -18.47 -9.99 -1.36
C ARG A 103 -19.17 -9.91 -2.70
N GLY A 104 -19.55 -11.06 -3.25
CA GLY A 104 -20.14 -11.17 -4.58
C GLY A 104 -19.16 -11.01 -5.74
N ILE A 105 -17.89 -10.65 -5.45
CA ILE A 105 -16.83 -10.45 -6.47
C ILE A 105 -15.72 -11.48 -6.30
N GLN A 106 -15.22 -11.66 -5.08
CA GLN A 106 -14.11 -12.57 -4.78
C GLN A 106 -14.29 -13.15 -3.36
N GLU A 107 -15.17 -14.12 -3.24
CA GLU A 107 -15.56 -14.72 -1.94
C GLU A 107 -14.39 -15.31 -1.14
N PRO A 108 -13.42 -16.04 -1.72
CA PRO A 108 -12.26 -16.51 -0.97
C PRO A 108 -11.48 -15.38 -0.29
N THR A 109 -11.29 -14.25 -0.99
CA THR A 109 -10.65 -13.06 -0.41
C THR A 109 -11.53 -12.43 0.68
N ALA A 110 -12.86 -12.31 0.45
CA ALA A 110 -13.79 -11.81 1.46
C ALA A 110 -13.73 -12.62 2.76
N HIS A 111 -13.71 -13.95 2.67
CA HIS A 111 -13.57 -14.83 3.83
C HIS A 111 -12.22 -14.63 4.56
N LEU A 112 -11.11 -14.51 3.83
CA LEU A 112 -9.79 -14.26 4.44
C LEU A 112 -9.74 -12.91 5.15
N LEU A 113 -10.32 -11.87 4.56
CA LEU A 113 -10.38 -10.53 5.17
C LEU A 113 -11.29 -10.54 6.41
N ALA A 114 -12.46 -11.18 6.34
CA ALA A 114 -13.38 -11.32 7.49
C ALA A 114 -12.69 -12.08 8.64
N ARG A 115 -12.02 -13.21 8.36
CA ARG A 115 -11.20 -13.96 9.33
C ARG A 115 -10.12 -13.07 9.93
N GLY A 116 -9.40 -12.31 9.09
CA GLY A 116 -8.35 -11.42 9.55
C GLY A 116 -8.87 -10.36 10.53
N ARG A 117 -10.00 -9.72 10.25
CA ARG A 117 -10.63 -8.74 11.15
C ARG A 117 -11.10 -9.37 12.47
N GLN A 118 -11.54 -10.63 12.46
CA GLN A 118 -11.83 -11.39 13.68
C GLN A 118 -10.55 -11.67 14.47
N GLN A 119 -9.47 -12.07 13.79
CA GLN A 119 -8.17 -12.30 14.41
C GLN A 119 -7.58 -11.01 15.01
N VAL A 120 -7.72 -9.84 14.35
CA VAL A 120 -7.33 -8.55 14.94
C VAL A 120 -8.00 -8.37 16.31
N ARG A 121 -9.33 -8.54 16.40
CA ARG A 121 -10.04 -8.42 17.70
C ARG A 121 -9.57 -9.44 18.72
N ALA A 122 -9.36 -10.69 18.32
CA ALA A 122 -8.93 -11.77 19.21
C ALA A 122 -7.49 -11.58 19.75
N LEU A 123 -6.65 -10.85 19.03
CA LEU A 123 -5.27 -10.54 19.41
C LEU A 123 -5.15 -9.32 20.34
N ALA A 124 -6.24 -8.62 20.65
CA ALA A 124 -6.21 -7.52 21.61
C ALA A 124 -5.69 -8.02 22.97
N GLY A 125 -4.66 -7.35 23.51
CA GLY A 125 -4.01 -7.76 24.75
C GLY A 125 -2.95 -8.87 24.62
N SER A 126 -2.75 -9.47 23.43
CA SER A 126 -1.75 -10.53 23.23
C SER A 126 -0.32 -10.04 23.06
N ALA A 127 -0.11 -8.74 22.86
CA ALA A 127 1.19 -8.12 22.66
C ALA A 127 1.40 -6.93 23.61
N LYS A 128 2.62 -6.79 24.12
CA LYS A 128 3.00 -5.67 24.98
C LYS A 128 3.25 -4.39 24.20
N VAL A 129 3.71 -4.50 22.94
CA VAL A 129 3.96 -3.39 22.03
C VAL A 129 3.04 -3.55 20.82
N VAL A 130 2.29 -2.51 20.52
CA VAL A 130 1.39 -2.48 19.36
C VAL A 130 1.68 -1.22 18.55
N MET A 131 1.92 -1.41 17.26
CA MET A 131 2.20 -0.36 16.30
C MET A 131 1.22 -0.45 15.13
N ALA A 132 1.03 0.65 14.43
CA ALA A 132 0.24 0.74 13.20
C ALA A 132 0.93 1.70 12.22
N ASP A 133 0.83 1.45 10.92
CA ASP A 133 1.53 2.23 9.90
C ASP A 133 0.90 3.61 9.61
N SER A 134 -0.27 3.91 10.20
CA SER A 134 -0.93 5.21 10.14
C SER A 134 -1.76 5.50 11.39
N ARG A 135 -2.12 6.77 11.61
CA ARG A 135 -3.06 7.16 12.66
C ARG A 135 -4.43 6.52 12.44
N PHE A 136 -4.89 6.50 11.18
CA PHE A 136 -6.13 5.82 10.81
C PHE A 136 -6.15 4.36 11.30
N ASN A 137 -5.07 3.63 11.09
CA ASN A 137 -4.95 2.24 11.54
C ASN A 137 -4.82 2.11 13.06
N ALA A 138 -4.13 3.05 13.73
CA ALA A 138 -4.04 3.09 15.18
C ALA A 138 -5.41 3.35 15.83
N ASP A 139 -6.20 4.26 15.26
CA ASP A 139 -7.55 4.57 15.73
C ASP A 139 -8.50 3.37 15.53
N GLU A 140 -8.37 2.65 14.40
CA GLU A 140 -9.10 1.40 14.17
C GLU A 140 -8.78 0.34 15.23
N LEU A 141 -7.50 0.13 15.55
CA LEU A 141 -7.08 -0.79 16.61
C LEU A 141 -7.62 -0.37 17.98
N THR A 142 -7.62 0.93 18.29
CA THR A 142 -8.19 1.47 19.53
C THR A 142 -9.67 1.13 19.62
N GLY A 143 -10.42 1.29 18.52
CA GLY A 143 -11.82 0.87 18.42
C GLY A 143 -12.04 -0.64 18.53
N MET A 144 -11.01 -1.45 18.35
CA MET A 144 -11.02 -2.91 18.53
C MET A 144 -10.50 -3.38 19.90
N GLY A 145 -10.21 -2.46 20.83
CA GLY A 145 -9.82 -2.80 22.21
C GLY A 145 -8.32 -2.83 22.47
N TYR A 146 -7.48 -2.33 21.57
CA TYR A 146 -6.04 -2.20 21.79
C TYR A 146 -5.71 -0.94 22.61
N ALA A 147 -4.81 -1.08 23.57
CA ALA A 147 -4.35 0.04 24.39
C ALA A 147 -3.22 0.83 23.67
N ALA A 148 -3.47 2.11 23.41
CA ALA A 148 -2.50 3.09 22.93
C ALA A 148 -1.54 2.59 21.81
N PRO A 149 -2.05 2.18 20.63
CA PRO A 149 -1.18 1.80 19.53
C PRO A 149 -0.26 2.96 19.11
N GLN A 150 1.02 2.65 18.89
CA GLN A 150 2.00 3.64 18.43
C GLN A 150 1.96 3.74 16.92
N VAL A 151 2.12 4.94 16.35
CA VAL A 151 2.22 5.09 14.89
C VAL A 151 3.66 4.90 14.45
N LEU A 152 3.87 3.98 13.52
CA LEU A 152 5.14 3.75 12.84
C LEU A 152 4.88 3.68 11.34
N PRO A 153 5.06 4.78 10.58
CA PRO A 153 4.88 4.77 9.13
C PRO A 153 5.77 3.74 8.44
N LEU A 154 5.33 3.26 7.27
CA LEU A 154 6.07 2.25 6.49
C LEU A 154 7.49 2.71 6.16
N MET A 155 8.48 1.85 6.27
CA MET A 155 9.86 2.15 5.85
C MET A 155 10.03 1.86 4.36
N LEU A 156 9.95 2.91 3.54
CA LEU A 156 10.01 2.81 2.08
C LEU A 156 11.43 3.07 1.55
N ASP A 157 11.85 2.25 0.59
CA ASP A 157 13.09 2.50 -0.16
C ASP A 157 12.80 3.32 -1.42
N PHE A 158 13.02 4.63 -1.34
CA PHE A 158 12.84 5.55 -2.46
C PHE A 158 13.94 5.45 -3.53
N SER A 159 15.04 4.74 -3.27
CA SER A 159 16.17 4.62 -4.23
C SER A 159 15.72 3.91 -5.51
N GLN A 160 14.88 2.90 -5.40
CA GLN A 160 14.34 2.16 -6.53
C GLN A 160 13.37 3.01 -7.36
N LEU A 161 12.57 3.85 -6.71
CA LEU A 161 11.65 4.79 -7.39
C LEU A 161 12.40 5.87 -8.17
N ARG A 162 13.58 6.28 -7.69
CA ARG A 162 14.48 7.22 -8.39
C ARG A 162 15.37 6.52 -9.42
N GLY A 163 15.20 5.21 -9.58
CA GLY A 163 15.97 4.40 -10.51
C GLY A 163 15.62 4.66 -11.99
N ARG A 164 16.25 3.89 -12.86
CA ARG A 164 16.07 4.02 -14.31
C ARG A 164 14.63 3.69 -14.73
N ALA A 165 14.07 4.54 -15.58
CA ALA A 165 12.77 4.32 -16.23
C ALA A 165 12.94 3.55 -17.55
N ASP A 166 11.98 2.68 -17.87
CA ASP A 166 11.96 1.95 -19.15
C ASP A 166 11.70 2.89 -20.34
N ARG A 167 12.64 2.89 -21.30
CA ARG A 167 12.57 3.78 -22.46
C ARG A 167 11.51 3.39 -23.46
N ALA A 168 11.11 2.11 -23.56
CA ALA A 168 10.07 1.68 -24.49
C ALA A 168 8.70 2.14 -24.03
N VAL A 169 8.41 2.00 -22.72
CA VAL A 169 7.20 2.54 -22.09
C VAL A 169 7.17 4.06 -22.26
N GLN A 170 8.26 4.77 -21.95
CA GLN A 170 8.31 6.23 -22.12
C GLN A 170 7.99 6.67 -23.56
N ARG A 171 8.61 6.03 -24.56
CA ARG A 171 8.34 6.36 -25.98
C ARG A 171 6.91 6.09 -26.38
N ARG A 172 6.32 4.98 -25.89
CA ARG A 172 4.93 4.59 -26.20
C ARG A 172 3.91 5.60 -25.68
N TYR A 173 4.14 6.20 -24.50
CA TYR A 173 3.17 7.04 -23.82
C TYR A 173 3.47 8.55 -23.87
N ARG A 174 4.57 8.96 -24.56
CA ARG A 174 4.87 10.37 -24.91
C ARG A 174 4.38 10.70 -26.31
N ASP A 175 3.12 10.42 -26.58
CA ASP A 175 2.48 10.54 -27.91
C ASP A 175 1.53 11.75 -28.00
N GLY A 176 1.60 12.67 -27.05
CA GLY A 176 0.79 13.90 -27.00
C GLY A 176 -0.53 13.75 -26.24
N LEU A 177 -0.90 12.55 -25.79
CA LEU A 177 -2.08 12.38 -24.94
C LEU A 177 -1.77 12.78 -23.49
N THR A 178 -2.74 13.41 -22.83
CA THR A 178 -2.68 13.69 -21.40
C THR A 178 -2.91 12.40 -20.60
N ASN A 179 -1.86 11.89 -19.94
CA ASN A 179 -1.91 10.63 -19.20
C ASN A 179 -2.36 10.88 -17.75
N ILE A 180 -3.52 10.32 -17.37
CA ILE A 180 -3.98 10.20 -15.98
C ILE A 180 -3.56 8.81 -15.48
N LEU A 181 -2.81 8.76 -14.37
CA LEU A 181 -2.25 7.52 -13.83
C LEU A 181 -2.93 7.12 -12.53
N PHE A 182 -3.23 5.84 -12.38
CA PHE A 182 -3.48 5.18 -11.11
C PHE A 182 -2.58 3.96 -10.96
N VAL A 183 -2.00 3.78 -9.79
CA VAL A 183 -1.17 2.61 -9.44
C VAL A 183 -1.77 1.92 -8.23
N GLY A 184 -2.00 0.63 -8.35
CA GLY A 184 -2.56 -0.19 -7.29
C GLY A 184 -3.17 -1.48 -7.85
N ARG A 185 -3.26 -2.51 -7.01
CA ARG A 185 -3.90 -3.77 -7.38
C ARG A 185 -5.32 -3.51 -7.89
N CYS A 186 -5.74 -4.23 -8.93
CA CYS A 186 -7.12 -4.21 -9.42
C CYS A 186 -8.05 -4.86 -8.37
N ALA A 187 -8.55 -4.07 -7.44
CA ALA A 187 -9.35 -4.55 -6.31
C ALA A 187 -10.54 -3.62 -6.03
N PRO A 188 -11.70 -4.14 -5.56
CA PRO A 188 -12.93 -3.36 -5.42
C PRO A 188 -12.82 -2.15 -4.48
N ASN A 189 -12.03 -2.24 -3.40
CA ASN A 189 -11.77 -1.11 -2.49
C ASN A 189 -10.99 0.04 -3.14
N LYS A 190 -10.34 -0.21 -4.30
CA LYS A 190 -9.62 0.80 -5.08
C LYS A 190 -10.54 1.59 -6.00
N ARG A 191 -11.81 1.18 -6.15
CA ARG A 191 -12.87 1.90 -6.88
C ARG A 191 -12.44 2.32 -8.29
N ILE A 192 -11.89 1.37 -9.05
CA ILE A 192 -11.39 1.66 -10.42
C ILE A 192 -12.55 2.08 -11.33
N GLU A 193 -13.77 1.62 -11.07
CA GLU A 193 -14.99 2.09 -11.73
C GLU A 193 -15.21 3.61 -11.53
N ASP A 194 -14.83 4.17 -10.37
CA ASP A 194 -14.93 5.61 -10.13
C ASP A 194 -13.87 6.39 -10.94
N LEU A 195 -12.69 5.79 -11.14
CA LEU A 195 -11.69 6.36 -12.08
C LEU A 195 -12.24 6.40 -13.50
N LEU A 196 -12.92 5.34 -13.96
CA LEU A 196 -13.57 5.30 -15.26
C LEU A 196 -14.68 6.35 -15.37
N ASN A 197 -15.50 6.51 -14.32
CA ASN A 197 -16.55 7.53 -14.27
C ASN A 197 -15.98 8.95 -14.33
N ALA A 198 -14.96 9.27 -13.54
CA ALA A 198 -14.29 10.57 -13.57
C ALA A 198 -13.61 10.80 -14.94
N PHE A 199 -12.97 9.76 -15.49
CA PHE A 199 -12.32 9.85 -16.78
C PHE A 199 -13.32 10.03 -17.94
N TYR A 200 -14.57 9.52 -17.83
CA TYR A 200 -15.64 9.79 -18.77
C TYR A 200 -15.90 11.29 -18.92
N TYR A 201 -16.08 12.00 -17.81
CA TYR A 201 -16.27 13.45 -17.83
C TYR A 201 -15.01 14.16 -18.34
N PHE A 202 -13.84 13.73 -17.89
CA PHE A 202 -12.56 14.31 -18.29
C PHE A 202 -12.35 14.21 -19.81
N GLN A 203 -12.52 13.01 -20.40
CA GLN A 203 -12.31 12.77 -21.83
C GLN A 203 -13.33 13.47 -22.71
N ASN A 204 -14.60 13.50 -22.30
CA ASN A 204 -15.66 14.04 -23.15
C ASN A 204 -15.85 15.56 -23.05
N TYR A 205 -15.52 16.16 -21.91
CA TYR A 205 -15.86 17.57 -21.65
C TYR A 205 -14.68 18.47 -21.32
N VAL A 206 -13.52 17.89 -20.95
CA VAL A 206 -12.35 18.67 -20.50
C VAL A 206 -11.17 18.48 -21.46
N GLN A 207 -10.70 17.23 -21.64
CA GLN A 207 -9.50 16.94 -22.42
C GLN A 207 -9.70 15.67 -23.29
N PRO A 208 -10.24 15.82 -24.52
CA PRO A 208 -10.47 14.70 -25.42
C PRO A 208 -9.21 13.90 -25.80
N ALA A 209 -8.07 14.61 -25.92
CA ALA A 209 -6.77 13.99 -26.18
C ALA A 209 -6.12 13.48 -24.89
N SER A 210 -6.78 12.51 -24.25
CA SER A 210 -6.34 11.98 -22.96
C SER A 210 -6.33 10.46 -22.89
N ARG A 211 -5.66 9.94 -21.88
CA ARG A 211 -5.55 8.50 -21.58
C ARG A 211 -5.61 8.26 -20.08
N LEU A 212 -6.36 7.21 -19.68
CA LEU A 212 -6.32 6.66 -18.32
C LEU A 212 -5.43 5.41 -18.31
N ILE A 213 -4.45 5.38 -17.43
CA ILE A 213 -3.53 4.25 -17.25
C ILE A 213 -3.71 3.68 -15.85
N HIS A 214 -4.10 2.41 -15.76
CA HIS A 214 -4.08 1.62 -14.54
C HIS A 214 -2.89 0.67 -14.56
N VAL A 215 -2.02 0.77 -13.54
CA VAL A 215 -0.89 -0.14 -13.32
C VAL A 215 -1.13 -0.93 -12.05
N GLY A 216 -1.19 -2.24 -12.16
CA GLY A 216 -1.36 -3.15 -11.04
C GLY A 216 -1.95 -4.49 -11.43
N SER A 217 -1.64 -5.50 -10.62
CA SER A 217 -2.08 -6.88 -10.88
C SER A 217 -3.60 -7.01 -10.90
N THR A 218 -4.10 -7.76 -11.87
CA THR A 218 -5.49 -8.23 -11.98
C THR A 218 -5.67 -9.65 -11.47
N ALA A 219 -4.58 -10.32 -11.10
CA ALA A 219 -4.58 -11.72 -10.68
C ALA A 219 -5.49 -11.95 -9.46
N GLY A 220 -6.38 -12.92 -9.56
CA GLY A 220 -7.40 -13.24 -8.56
C GLY A 220 -8.56 -12.23 -8.49
N MET A 221 -8.65 -11.29 -9.46
CA MET A 221 -9.72 -10.29 -9.56
C MET A 221 -10.33 -10.27 -10.98
N GLU A 222 -10.33 -11.41 -11.65
CA GLU A 222 -10.74 -11.54 -13.06
C GLU A 222 -12.19 -11.09 -13.25
N GLN A 223 -13.09 -11.43 -12.31
CA GLN A 223 -14.49 -11.01 -12.33
C GLN A 223 -14.62 -9.49 -12.22
N TYR A 224 -13.92 -8.87 -11.26
CA TYR A 224 -13.93 -7.42 -11.11
C TYR A 224 -13.34 -6.72 -12.35
N HIS A 225 -12.23 -7.24 -12.88
CA HIS A 225 -11.63 -6.72 -14.10
C HIS A 225 -12.59 -6.81 -15.30
N ALA A 226 -13.35 -7.92 -15.44
CA ALA A 226 -14.36 -8.04 -16.46
C ALA A 226 -15.49 -7.00 -16.31
N LEU A 227 -15.92 -6.68 -15.10
CA LEU A 227 -16.88 -5.60 -14.82
C LEU A 227 -16.33 -4.24 -15.24
N LEU A 228 -15.05 -3.96 -14.98
CA LEU A 228 -14.40 -2.72 -15.40
C LEU A 228 -14.33 -2.60 -16.94
N LEU A 229 -14.01 -3.68 -17.63
CA LEU A 229 -14.03 -3.71 -19.12
C LEU A 229 -15.44 -3.52 -19.68
N SER A 230 -16.48 -4.05 -19.02
CA SER A 230 -17.87 -3.77 -19.39
C SER A 230 -18.20 -2.29 -19.17
N ARG A 231 -17.83 -1.73 -18.02
CA ARG A 231 -18.05 -0.31 -17.70
C ARG A 231 -17.35 0.62 -18.70
N GLN A 232 -16.11 0.29 -19.08
CA GLN A 232 -15.37 1.04 -20.11
C GLN A 232 -16.15 1.08 -21.45
N ARG A 233 -16.71 -0.06 -21.87
CA ARG A 233 -17.52 -0.15 -23.11
C ARG A 233 -18.83 0.62 -23.00
N GLU A 234 -19.55 0.50 -21.89
CA GLU A 234 -20.79 1.24 -21.63
C GLU A 234 -20.58 2.75 -21.73
N LEU A 235 -19.48 3.24 -21.15
CA LEU A 235 -19.10 4.64 -21.19
C LEU A 235 -18.43 5.07 -22.52
N GLN A 236 -18.21 4.13 -23.44
CA GLN A 236 -17.54 4.36 -24.73
C GLN A 236 -16.15 5.02 -24.60
N LEU A 237 -15.44 4.74 -23.49
CA LEU A 237 -14.15 5.33 -23.21
C LEU A 237 -13.07 4.87 -24.16
N LYS A 238 -12.30 5.82 -24.69
CA LYS A 238 -11.11 5.59 -25.51
C LYS A 238 -9.87 5.67 -24.65
N ASN A 239 -8.77 5.02 -25.10
CA ASN A 239 -7.46 5.14 -24.49
C ASN A 239 -7.42 4.78 -22.98
N VAL A 240 -8.21 3.79 -22.54
CA VAL A 240 -8.06 3.20 -21.22
C VAL A 240 -7.08 2.03 -21.30
N GLN A 241 -6.03 2.06 -20.51
CA GLN A 241 -4.97 1.05 -20.51
C GLN A 241 -4.89 0.36 -19.14
N PHE A 242 -5.13 -0.94 -19.11
CA PHE A 242 -4.80 -1.81 -17.96
C PHE A 242 -3.44 -2.46 -18.23
N ALA A 243 -2.38 -1.97 -17.56
CA ALA A 243 -1.00 -2.42 -17.80
C ALA A 243 -0.67 -3.75 -17.09
N GLY A 244 -1.47 -4.12 -16.07
CA GLY A 244 -1.18 -5.31 -15.27
C GLY A 244 0.02 -5.13 -14.35
N SER A 245 0.65 -6.24 -13.96
CA SER A 245 1.91 -6.21 -13.19
C SER A 245 3.07 -5.79 -14.09
N VAL A 246 3.89 -4.91 -13.58
CA VAL A 246 5.03 -4.32 -14.32
C VAL A 246 6.31 -4.41 -13.49
N THR A 247 7.45 -4.31 -14.14
CA THR A 247 8.76 -4.17 -13.47
C THR A 247 8.91 -2.80 -12.84
N GLN A 248 9.87 -2.64 -11.91
CA GLN A 248 10.16 -1.33 -11.30
C GLN A 248 10.56 -0.28 -12.33
N ALA A 249 11.33 -0.66 -13.35
CA ALA A 249 11.73 0.26 -14.44
C ALA A 249 10.54 0.73 -15.28
N GLU A 250 9.57 -0.15 -15.54
CA GLU A 250 8.32 0.19 -16.21
C GLU A 250 7.43 1.06 -15.33
N LEU A 251 7.34 0.76 -14.01
CA LEU A 251 6.60 1.58 -13.05
C LEU A 251 7.13 3.01 -13.01
N ASN A 252 8.47 3.16 -12.91
CA ASN A 252 9.13 4.47 -12.98
C ASN A 252 8.83 5.20 -14.29
N ALA A 253 8.74 4.45 -15.40
CA ALA A 253 8.38 5.02 -16.70
C ALA A 253 6.93 5.51 -16.73
N TYR A 254 5.97 4.75 -16.19
CA TYR A 254 4.56 5.18 -16.10
C TYR A 254 4.42 6.46 -15.26
N TYR A 255 5.08 6.55 -14.11
CA TYR A 255 5.10 7.80 -13.34
C TYR A 255 5.73 8.95 -14.16
N SER A 256 6.84 8.71 -14.87
CA SER A 256 7.54 9.76 -15.64
C SER A 256 6.76 10.31 -16.83
N VAL A 257 5.72 9.62 -17.29
CA VAL A 257 4.84 10.06 -18.39
C VAL A 257 3.47 10.53 -17.91
N ALA A 258 3.18 10.37 -16.61
CA ALA A 258 1.92 10.79 -16.03
C ALA A 258 1.83 12.32 -15.91
N ARG A 259 0.69 12.88 -16.29
CA ARG A 259 0.39 14.30 -16.08
C ARG A 259 -0.22 14.56 -14.71
N VAL A 260 -1.09 13.66 -14.25
CA VAL A 260 -1.74 13.69 -12.94
C VAL A 260 -1.88 12.25 -12.43
N PHE A 261 -1.67 12.05 -11.14
CA PHE A 261 -2.00 10.82 -10.43
C PHE A 261 -3.38 10.98 -9.79
N LEU A 262 -4.31 10.08 -10.09
CA LEU A 262 -5.67 10.09 -9.56
C LEU A 262 -5.92 8.86 -8.69
N CYS A 263 -6.27 9.04 -7.41
CA CYS A 263 -6.65 7.97 -6.50
C CYS A 263 -8.07 8.21 -5.95
N LEU A 264 -9.02 7.34 -6.29
CA LEU A 264 -10.41 7.40 -5.80
C LEU A 264 -10.77 6.19 -4.92
N SER A 265 -9.77 5.54 -4.30
CA SER A 265 -9.97 4.43 -3.37
C SER A 265 -10.92 4.79 -2.24
N ASP A 266 -11.80 3.86 -1.84
CA ASP A 266 -12.66 4.01 -0.65
C ASP A 266 -11.97 3.57 0.64
N HIS A 267 -10.90 2.80 0.53
CA HIS A 267 -10.19 2.27 1.69
C HIS A 267 -8.69 2.11 1.43
N GLU A 268 -7.89 2.80 2.23
CA GLU A 268 -6.42 2.77 2.22
C GLU A 268 -5.88 2.77 3.65
N GLY A 269 -5.00 1.82 3.97
CA GLY A 269 -4.30 1.78 5.25
C GLY A 269 -3.13 2.77 5.32
N PHE A 270 -2.49 3.06 4.14
CA PHE A 270 -1.40 4.01 4.01
C PHE A 270 -1.40 4.72 2.65
N CYS A 271 -1.52 3.97 1.56
CA CYS A 271 -1.50 4.45 0.16
C CYS A 271 -0.10 4.88 -0.33
N ILE A 272 0.84 3.94 -0.37
CA ILE A 272 2.22 4.13 -0.89
C ILE A 272 2.26 4.87 -2.24
N PRO A 273 1.38 4.59 -3.24
CA PRO A 273 1.41 5.23 -4.55
C PRO A 273 1.33 6.76 -4.53
N LEU A 274 0.83 7.38 -3.45
CA LEU A 274 0.85 8.84 -3.29
C LEU A 274 2.29 9.35 -3.14
N LEU A 275 3.10 8.69 -2.31
CA LEU A 275 4.51 9.05 -2.12
C LEU A 275 5.34 8.69 -3.36
N GLU A 276 5.00 7.60 -4.06
CA GLU A 276 5.62 7.26 -5.34
C GLU A 276 5.38 8.36 -6.39
N ALA A 277 4.14 8.84 -6.52
CA ALA A 277 3.80 9.95 -7.41
C ALA A 277 4.56 11.23 -7.05
N MET A 278 4.69 11.54 -5.75
CA MET A 278 5.48 12.69 -5.26
C MET A 278 6.95 12.56 -5.63
N THR A 279 7.54 11.34 -5.57
CA THR A 279 8.94 11.07 -5.94
C THR A 279 9.22 11.38 -7.41
N HIS A 280 8.20 11.30 -8.25
CA HIS A 280 8.28 11.58 -9.69
C HIS A 280 7.73 12.97 -10.09
N ASP A 281 7.48 13.85 -9.11
CA ASP A 281 6.89 15.19 -9.37
C ASP A 281 5.53 15.14 -10.10
N VAL A 282 4.77 14.06 -9.92
CA VAL A 282 3.44 13.93 -10.49
C VAL A 282 2.42 14.52 -9.52
N PRO A 283 1.66 15.56 -9.92
CA PRO A 283 0.61 16.11 -9.08
C PRO A 283 -0.42 15.06 -8.71
N VAL A 284 -0.79 15.01 -7.45
CA VAL A 284 -1.74 14.05 -6.88
C VAL A 284 -3.11 14.71 -6.72
N VAL A 285 -4.15 14.05 -7.21
CA VAL A 285 -5.56 14.27 -6.86
C VAL A 285 -6.06 13.00 -6.20
N ALA A 286 -6.53 13.08 -4.95
CA ALA A 286 -6.93 11.88 -4.22
C ALA A 286 -8.20 12.09 -3.38
N TYR A 287 -9.02 11.04 -3.28
CA TYR A 287 -10.19 11.02 -2.41
C TYR A 287 -9.81 10.80 -0.95
N ALA A 288 -10.48 11.53 -0.04
CA ALA A 288 -10.19 11.54 1.39
C ALA A 288 -10.70 10.27 2.08
N ALA A 289 -10.10 9.11 1.82
CA ALA A 289 -10.48 7.83 2.40
C ALA A 289 -9.36 7.21 3.23
N GLY A 290 -9.69 6.66 4.39
CA GLY A 290 -8.71 5.99 5.25
C GLY A 290 -7.53 6.89 5.60
N ALA A 291 -6.33 6.40 5.39
CA ALA A 291 -5.08 7.12 5.67
C ALA A 291 -4.66 8.11 4.56
N VAL A 292 -5.40 8.27 3.46
CA VAL A 292 -5.02 9.18 2.36
C VAL A 292 -4.76 10.61 2.84
N PRO A 293 -5.62 11.24 3.69
CA PRO A 293 -5.36 12.59 4.19
C PRO A 293 -4.06 12.71 5.00
N GLU A 294 -3.74 11.70 5.80
CA GLU A 294 -2.51 11.63 6.61
C GLU A 294 -1.27 11.43 5.73
N THR A 295 -1.35 10.56 4.73
CA THR A 295 -0.23 10.32 3.82
C THR A 295 0.07 11.56 2.98
N LEU A 296 -0.96 12.27 2.50
CA LEU A 296 -0.78 13.54 1.80
C LEU A 296 -0.27 14.65 2.72
N ASP A 297 -0.74 14.73 3.96
CA ASP A 297 -0.34 15.73 4.95
C ASP A 297 -0.33 17.16 4.38
N GLY A 298 -1.43 17.54 3.75
CA GLY A 298 -1.63 18.85 3.12
C GLY A 298 -1.02 19.02 1.73
N ALA A 299 -0.30 18.02 1.20
CA ALA A 299 0.22 18.05 -0.16
C ALA A 299 -0.80 17.47 -1.17
N GLY A 300 -0.70 17.90 -2.43
CA GLY A 300 -1.65 17.48 -3.47
C GLY A 300 -3.02 18.12 -3.35
N VAL A 301 -4.00 17.54 -4.04
CA VAL A 301 -5.40 17.99 -4.02
C VAL A 301 -6.25 16.89 -3.39
N LEU A 302 -6.89 17.20 -2.26
CA LEU A 302 -7.74 16.27 -1.52
C LEU A 302 -9.21 16.51 -1.87
N VAL A 303 -9.86 15.52 -2.49
CA VAL A 303 -11.28 15.50 -2.83
C VAL A 303 -12.07 14.87 -1.69
N ARG A 304 -13.14 15.50 -1.23
CA ARG A 304 -13.97 15.02 -0.11
C ARG A 304 -15.28 14.36 -0.53
N GLU A 305 -15.72 14.61 -1.76
CA GLU A 305 -16.93 14.07 -2.35
C GLU A 305 -16.65 13.59 -3.76
N LYS A 306 -17.29 12.50 -4.17
CA LYS A 306 -17.06 11.90 -5.51
C LYS A 306 -18.02 12.46 -6.56
N HIS A 307 -18.03 13.76 -6.76
CA HIS A 307 -18.65 14.42 -7.92
C HIS A 307 -17.71 14.28 -9.12
N PHE A 308 -17.98 13.33 -10.01
CA PHE A 308 -17.05 12.95 -11.08
C PHE A 308 -16.81 14.05 -12.11
N ASP A 309 -17.79 14.89 -12.36
CA ASP A 309 -17.69 16.11 -13.18
C ASP A 309 -16.72 17.12 -12.55
N VAL A 310 -16.87 17.42 -11.25
CA VAL A 310 -15.97 18.30 -10.49
C VAL A 310 -14.56 17.74 -10.41
N ILE A 311 -14.42 16.42 -10.24
CA ILE A 311 -13.11 15.73 -10.28
C ILE A 311 -12.48 15.91 -11.66
N ALA A 312 -13.25 15.76 -12.75
CA ALA A 312 -12.77 15.94 -14.11
C ALA A 312 -12.27 17.38 -14.36
N GLU A 313 -13.02 18.40 -13.93
CA GLU A 313 -12.58 19.80 -14.00
C GLU A 313 -11.32 20.04 -13.18
N THR A 314 -11.24 19.46 -11.97
CA THR A 314 -10.03 19.53 -11.12
C THR A 314 -8.83 18.93 -11.83
N LEU A 315 -8.99 17.76 -12.46
CA LEU A 315 -7.92 17.13 -13.27
C LEU A 315 -7.47 18.04 -14.41
N GLY A 316 -8.42 18.70 -15.12
CA GLY A 316 -8.12 19.67 -16.18
C GLY A 316 -7.30 20.84 -15.67
N ARG A 317 -7.72 21.45 -14.55
CA ARG A 317 -6.98 22.56 -13.93
C ARG A 317 -5.56 22.13 -13.53
N VAL A 318 -5.41 20.97 -12.88
CA VAL A 318 -4.09 20.45 -12.48
C VAL A 318 -3.24 20.08 -13.69
N ALA A 319 -3.85 19.62 -14.79
CA ALA A 319 -3.13 19.26 -16.00
C ALA A 319 -2.65 20.46 -16.79
N ASP A 320 -3.45 21.52 -16.88
CA ASP A 320 -3.23 22.63 -17.85
C ASP A 320 -2.64 23.88 -17.20
N ASP A 321 -2.94 24.16 -15.91
CA ASP A 321 -2.40 25.32 -15.20
C ASP A 321 -1.01 25.03 -14.65
N GLU A 322 0.03 25.50 -15.35
CA GLU A 322 1.43 25.27 -14.98
C GLU A 322 1.81 25.92 -13.63
N ALA A 323 1.20 27.04 -13.26
CA ALA A 323 1.47 27.70 -11.98
C ALA A 323 0.88 26.88 -10.81
N LEU A 324 -0.35 26.42 -10.95
CA LEU A 324 -1.00 25.55 -9.98
C LEU A 324 -0.23 24.22 -9.85
N ARG A 325 0.13 23.61 -10.97
CA ARG A 325 0.93 22.38 -11.00
C ARG A 325 2.26 22.53 -10.28
N ALA A 326 2.99 23.61 -10.56
CA ALA A 326 4.27 23.90 -9.90
C ALA A 326 4.09 24.08 -8.39
N ALA A 327 3.05 24.77 -7.94
CA ALA A 327 2.76 24.96 -6.52
C ALA A 327 2.43 23.61 -5.83
N ILE A 328 1.64 22.73 -6.46
CA ILE A 328 1.34 21.39 -5.95
C ILE A 328 2.63 20.56 -5.81
N VAL A 329 3.49 20.55 -6.84
CA VAL A 329 4.73 19.78 -6.85
C VAL A 329 5.69 20.29 -5.76
N VAL A 330 5.78 21.60 -5.53
CA VAL A 330 6.58 22.16 -4.42
C VAL A 330 6.10 21.62 -3.08
N GLY A 331 4.80 21.70 -2.79
CA GLY A 331 4.24 21.14 -1.55
C GLY A 331 4.46 19.63 -1.41
N GLN A 332 4.37 18.87 -2.51
CA GLN A 332 4.64 17.43 -2.53
C GLN A 332 6.11 17.10 -2.23
N ARG A 333 7.06 17.86 -2.80
CA ARG A 333 8.49 17.71 -2.49
C ARG A 333 8.80 18.01 -1.03
N GLU A 334 8.17 19.02 -0.44
CA GLU A 334 8.30 19.34 0.99
C GLU A 334 7.75 18.21 1.85
N ARG A 335 6.58 17.67 1.50
CA ARG A 335 5.99 16.50 2.19
C ARG A 335 6.90 15.29 2.13
N LEU A 336 7.40 14.95 0.93
CA LEU A 336 8.31 13.83 0.74
C LEU A 336 9.60 14.01 1.54
N ALA A 337 10.19 15.21 1.51
CA ALA A 337 11.38 15.53 2.29
C ALA A 337 11.14 15.44 3.82
N ARG A 338 9.95 15.79 4.31
CA ARG A 338 9.58 15.57 5.72
C ARG A 338 9.52 14.08 6.04
N TYR A 339 8.93 13.27 5.14
CA TYR A 339 8.83 11.83 5.32
C TYR A 339 10.21 11.16 5.36
N GLU A 340 11.09 11.47 4.40
CA GLU A 340 12.44 10.90 4.30
C GLU A 340 13.36 11.28 5.46
N ARG A 341 13.11 12.43 6.12
CA ARG A 341 13.87 12.87 7.29
C ARG A 341 13.42 12.24 8.59
N GLN A 342 12.32 11.48 8.62
CA GLN A 342 11.89 10.78 9.82
C GLN A 342 12.89 9.67 10.18
N ASP A 343 13.29 9.63 11.44
CA ASP A 343 14.11 8.54 11.98
C ASP A 343 13.23 7.32 12.34
N LEU A 344 12.62 6.73 11.31
CA LEU A 344 11.70 5.58 11.48
C LEU A 344 12.43 4.37 12.12
N ALA A 345 13.72 4.19 11.85
CA ALA A 345 14.53 3.14 12.48
C ALA A 345 14.69 3.39 13.99
N GLY A 346 14.97 4.64 14.38
CA GLY A 346 15.00 5.04 15.78
C GLY A 346 13.63 4.95 16.45
N ASP A 347 12.54 5.30 15.75
CA ASP A 347 11.17 5.14 16.24
C ASP A 347 10.84 3.68 16.50
N LEU A 348 11.11 2.79 15.54
CA LEU A 348 10.95 1.34 15.73
C LEU A 348 11.71 0.84 16.96
N ARG A 349 12.97 1.28 17.12
CA ARG A 349 13.80 0.88 18.28
C ARG A 349 13.22 1.40 19.60
N ARG A 350 12.73 2.64 19.63
CA ARG A 350 12.07 3.24 20.81
C ARG A 350 10.77 2.49 21.18
N HIS A 351 9.94 2.17 20.17
CA HIS A 351 8.71 1.41 20.41
C HIS A 351 9.00 0.01 20.93
N LEU A 352 10.01 -0.68 20.40
CA LEU A 352 10.40 -2.01 20.85
C LEU A 352 11.20 -2.02 22.16
N ALA A 353 11.69 -0.88 22.66
CA ALA A 353 12.53 -0.80 23.87
C ALA A 353 11.96 -1.56 25.08
N PRO A 354 10.62 -1.55 25.38
CA PRO A 354 10.05 -2.33 26.49
C PRO A 354 10.21 -3.85 26.36
N LEU A 355 10.56 -4.36 25.17
CA LEU A 355 10.78 -5.77 24.88
C LEU A 355 12.27 -6.11 24.75
N LEU A 356 13.14 -5.12 24.59
CA LEU A 356 14.57 -5.31 24.37
C LEU A 356 15.38 -5.31 25.68
N ALA A 357 14.75 -4.86 26.76
CA ALA A 357 15.33 -4.82 28.09
C ALA A 357 15.61 -6.21 28.69
#